data_545370fa5e49ca839f9a7807b29a1cc5
#
_entry.id   545370fa5e49ca839f9a7807b29a1cc5
#
_cell.length_a   1.000
_cell.length_b   1.000
_cell.length_c   1.000
_cell.angle_alpha   90.00
_cell.angle_beta   90.00
_cell.angle_gamma   90.00
#
_symmetry.space_group_name_H-M   'P 1'
#
loop_
_entity.id
_entity.type
_entity.pdbx_description
1 polymer ?
#
loop_
_entity_poly.entity_id
_entity_poly.type
_entity_poly.pdbx_seq_one_letter_code
_entity_poly.pdbx_strand_id
1 'polypeptide(L)'
;MHKVVINAKYGGFGLSTEAAKILVKQGMEDIEVDKDGWVLGQYDLCRHDPRLVEVVEKLGEAAGDEHARLIVKTIPGNQYRITEHDGWEDLEYPEMMENEWTVIDKAS
;
A
#
# COMPACT_ATOMS: atom_id res chain seq x y z
N MET A 1 -5.07 -9.99 -12.59
CA MET A 1 -5.34 -9.09 -11.46
C MET A 1 -4.13 -8.98 -10.56
N HIS A 2 -3.89 -7.79 -10.04
CA HIS A 2 -2.73 -7.54 -9.18
C HIS A 2 -3.19 -6.90 -7.88
N LYS A 3 -2.45 -7.16 -6.81
CA LYS A 3 -2.72 -6.58 -5.50
C LYS A 3 -1.68 -5.50 -5.20
N VAL A 4 -2.15 -4.39 -4.64
CA VAL A 4 -1.32 -3.24 -4.32
C VAL A 4 -1.63 -2.78 -2.90
N VAL A 5 -0.59 -2.48 -2.13
CA VAL A 5 -0.73 -2.01 -0.75
C VAL A 5 -0.73 -0.49 -0.73
N ILE A 6 -1.73 0.10 -0.08
CA ILE A 6 -1.79 1.54 0.12
C ILE A 6 -2.09 1.85 1.58
N ASN A 7 -1.90 3.09 1.96
CA ASN A 7 -2.19 3.57 3.30
C ASN A 7 -3.54 4.30 3.32
N ALA A 8 -4.47 3.79 4.10
CA ALA A 8 -5.83 4.35 4.21
C ALA A 8 -6.02 5.09 5.54
N LYS A 9 -5.11 6.01 5.84
CA LYS A 9 -5.17 6.82 7.05
C LYS A 9 -4.32 8.06 6.86
N TYR A 10 -4.70 9.16 7.47
CA TYR A 10 -3.87 10.35 7.48
C TYR A 10 -2.63 10.09 8.34
N GLY A 11 -1.48 10.56 7.90
CA GLY A 11 -0.22 10.38 8.63
C GLY A 11 0.88 9.76 7.79
N GLY A 12 0.54 9.15 6.67
CA GLY A 12 1.50 8.60 5.72
C GLY A 12 1.71 7.11 5.85
N PHE A 13 2.23 6.54 4.78
CA PHE A 13 2.56 5.12 4.73
C PHE A 13 3.63 4.78 5.77
N GLY A 14 3.42 3.72 6.52
CA GLY A 14 4.40 3.26 7.48
C GLY A 14 4.15 1.81 7.85
N LEU A 15 5.24 1.03 7.92
CA LEU A 15 5.18 -0.36 8.35
C LEU A 15 5.40 -0.43 9.85
N SER A 16 4.69 -1.35 10.51
CA SER A 16 5.01 -1.69 11.89
C SER A 16 6.36 -2.38 11.94
N THR A 17 7.02 -2.34 13.09
CA THR A 17 8.27 -3.04 13.30
C THR A 17 8.10 -4.53 13.04
N GLU A 18 6.98 -5.09 13.49
CA GLU A 18 6.67 -6.51 13.29
C GLU A 18 6.60 -6.87 11.80
N ALA A 19 5.87 -6.08 11.02
CA ALA A 19 5.76 -6.32 9.58
C ALA A 19 7.12 -6.20 8.90
N ALA A 20 7.89 -5.18 9.26
CA ALA A 20 9.21 -4.97 8.68
C ALA A 20 10.17 -6.12 8.99
N LYS A 21 10.14 -6.62 10.21
CA LYS A 21 10.99 -7.77 10.60
C LYS A 21 10.66 -9.02 9.78
N ILE A 22 9.38 -9.25 9.52
CA ILE A 22 8.96 -10.37 8.69
C ILE A 22 9.51 -10.22 7.27
N LEU A 23 9.40 -9.02 6.71
CA LEU A 23 9.87 -8.75 5.35
C LEU A 23 11.39 -8.91 5.23
N VAL A 24 12.13 -8.41 6.21
CA VAL A 24 13.59 -8.57 6.22
C VAL A 24 13.94 -10.06 6.29
N LYS A 25 13.23 -10.82 7.09
CA LYS A 25 13.45 -12.26 7.22
C LYS A 25 13.13 -12.99 5.93
N GLN A 26 12.23 -12.46 5.11
CA GLN A 26 11.90 -13.03 3.81
C GLN A 26 12.84 -12.59 2.70
N GLY A 27 13.89 -11.86 3.05
CA GLY A 27 14.90 -11.46 2.09
C GLY A 27 14.70 -10.11 1.41
N MET A 28 13.80 -9.28 1.93
CA MET A 28 13.62 -7.95 1.38
C MET A 28 14.80 -7.06 1.78
N GLU A 29 15.55 -6.61 0.79
CA GLU A 29 16.76 -5.81 1.02
C GLU A 29 16.51 -4.32 1.10
N ASP A 30 15.34 -3.86 0.63
CA ASP A 30 15.04 -2.43 0.54
C ASP A 30 14.75 -1.79 1.89
N ILE A 31 14.48 -2.59 2.91
CA ILE A 31 14.16 -2.09 4.23
C ILE A 31 15.09 -2.67 5.29
N GLU A 32 15.23 -1.94 6.37
CA GLU A 32 16.00 -2.37 7.54
C GLU A 32 15.23 -2.01 8.79
N VAL A 33 15.47 -2.77 9.86
CA VAL A 33 14.96 -2.42 11.18
C VAL A 33 16.18 -2.21 12.06
N ASP A 34 16.32 -1.02 12.63
CA ASP A 34 17.46 -0.71 13.48
C ASP A 34 17.27 -1.31 14.88
N LYS A 35 18.27 -1.12 15.74
CA LYS A 35 18.27 -1.68 17.08
C LYS A 35 17.13 -1.13 17.97
N ASP A 36 16.60 0.04 17.64
CA ASP A 36 15.53 0.66 18.38
C ASP A 36 14.14 0.34 17.80
N GLY A 37 14.10 -0.45 16.75
CA GLY A 37 12.85 -0.85 16.12
C GLY A 37 12.36 0.08 15.02
N TRP A 38 13.15 1.08 14.65
CA TRP A 38 12.79 1.99 13.56
C TRP A 38 12.94 1.30 12.20
N VAL A 39 11.95 1.51 11.35
CA VAL A 39 11.96 0.96 10.00
C VAL A 39 12.55 1.98 9.04
N LEU A 40 13.58 1.57 8.31
CA LEU A 40 14.29 2.42 7.36
C LEU A 40 14.05 1.92 5.94
N GLY A 41 13.97 2.85 4.99
CA GLY A 41 13.85 2.53 3.56
C GLY A 41 12.45 2.21 3.09
N GLN A 42 11.45 2.31 3.95
CA GLN A 42 10.08 1.89 3.62
C GLN A 42 9.39 2.76 2.57
N TYR A 43 9.87 3.98 2.35
CA TYR A 43 9.22 4.88 1.40
C TYR A 43 9.48 4.53 -0.06
N ASP A 44 10.49 3.72 -0.31
CA ASP A 44 10.83 3.26 -1.65
C ASP A 44 10.33 1.86 -1.95
N LEU A 45 9.49 1.31 -1.08
CA LEU A 45 8.97 -0.04 -1.25
C LEU A 45 8.06 -0.16 -2.48
N CYS A 46 8.24 -1.26 -3.19
CA CYS A 46 7.33 -1.64 -4.27
C CYS A 46 6.00 -2.08 -3.67
N ARG A 47 4.95 -1.33 -3.94
CA ARG A 47 3.64 -1.53 -3.32
C ARG A 47 2.91 -2.78 -3.82
N HIS A 48 3.39 -3.39 -4.87
CA HIS A 48 2.82 -4.64 -5.39
C HIS A 48 3.75 -5.84 -5.19
N ASP A 49 4.79 -5.68 -4.38
CA ASP A 49 5.67 -6.81 -4.05
C ASP A 49 4.85 -7.88 -3.33
N PRO A 50 4.87 -9.13 -3.80
CA PRO A 50 4.07 -10.20 -3.19
C PRO A 50 4.34 -10.41 -1.70
N ARG A 51 5.57 -10.17 -1.27
CA ARG A 51 5.92 -10.30 0.14
C ARG A 51 5.23 -9.24 0.99
N LEU A 52 5.18 -8.00 0.50
CA LEU A 52 4.50 -6.92 1.19
C LEU A 52 2.99 -7.19 1.25
N VAL A 53 2.40 -7.59 0.13
CA VAL A 53 0.98 -7.92 0.08
C VAL A 53 0.64 -9.02 1.08
N GLU A 54 1.44 -10.08 1.11
CA GLU A 54 1.21 -11.20 2.01
C GLU A 54 1.26 -10.78 3.48
N VAL A 55 2.24 -9.96 3.85
CA VAL A 55 2.37 -9.49 5.24
C VAL A 55 1.17 -8.65 5.64
N VAL A 56 0.70 -7.76 4.76
CA VAL A 56 -0.45 -6.93 5.07
C VAL A 56 -1.72 -7.77 5.19
N GLU A 57 -1.89 -8.75 4.32
CA GLU A 57 -3.05 -9.64 4.40
C GLU A 57 -3.04 -10.48 5.67
N LYS A 58 -1.85 -10.88 6.11
CA LYS A 58 -1.69 -11.72 7.29
C LYS A 58 -1.86 -10.95 8.59
N LEU A 59 -1.27 -9.77 8.70
CA LEU A 59 -1.28 -8.98 9.92
C LEU A 59 -2.47 -8.03 10.03
N GLY A 60 -3.09 -7.68 8.90
CA GLY A 60 -4.19 -6.73 8.89
C GLY A 60 -3.76 -5.38 9.45
N GLU A 61 -4.48 -4.86 10.42
CA GLU A 61 -4.17 -3.57 11.02
C GLU A 61 -2.80 -3.52 11.69
N ALA A 62 -2.30 -4.66 12.14
CA ALA A 62 -0.99 -4.73 12.78
C ALA A 62 0.18 -4.59 11.79
N ALA A 63 -0.09 -4.56 10.49
CA ALA A 63 0.95 -4.36 9.49
C ALA A 63 1.42 -2.91 9.41
N GLY A 64 0.54 -1.95 9.69
CA GLY A 64 0.89 -0.53 9.70
C GLY A 64 1.42 -0.09 11.05
N ASP A 65 2.19 1.01 11.03
CA ASP A 65 2.62 1.63 12.29
C ASP A 65 1.42 2.38 12.92
N GLU A 66 1.65 3.07 14.03
CA GLU A 66 0.56 3.76 14.72
C GLU A 66 -0.10 4.88 13.93
N HIS A 67 0.56 5.34 12.87
CA HIS A 67 0.08 6.44 12.02
C HIS A 67 -0.42 5.96 10.67
N ALA A 68 -0.44 4.66 10.43
CA ALA A 68 -0.80 4.11 9.13
C ALA A 68 -1.81 2.98 9.27
N ARG A 69 -2.62 2.86 8.23
CA ARG A 69 -3.54 1.73 8.10
C ARG A 69 -3.34 1.14 6.71
N LEU A 70 -2.59 0.07 6.64
CA LEU A 70 -2.27 -0.55 5.36
C LEU A 70 -3.39 -1.48 4.93
N ILE A 71 -3.80 -1.31 3.68
CA ILE A 71 -4.84 -2.16 3.07
C ILE A 71 -4.34 -2.65 1.73
N VAL A 72 -4.94 -3.74 1.27
CA VAL A 72 -4.65 -4.32 -0.04
C VAL A 72 -5.80 -4.01 -0.98
N LYS A 73 -5.47 -3.40 -2.12
CA LYS A 73 -6.44 -3.15 -3.19
C LYS A 73 -6.08 -4.03 -4.37
N THR A 74 -7.09 -4.52 -5.07
CA THR A 74 -6.90 -5.33 -6.27
C THR A 74 -7.20 -4.49 -7.50
N ILE A 75 -6.33 -4.55 -8.50
CA ILE A 75 -6.54 -3.86 -9.77
C ILE A 75 -6.70 -4.88 -10.89
N PRO A 76 -7.51 -4.58 -11.91
CA PRO A 76 -7.75 -5.53 -13.00
C PRO A 76 -6.60 -5.66 -13.99
N GLY A 77 -5.80 -4.62 -14.15
CA GLY A 77 -4.70 -4.59 -15.09
C GLY A 77 -3.34 -4.58 -14.40
N ASN A 78 -2.34 -4.08 -15.09
CA ASN A 78 -0.96 -4.05 -14.61
C ASN A 78 -0.40 -2.63 -14.49
N GLN A 79 -1.26 -1.63 -14.53
CA GLN A 79 -0.85 -0.24 -14.40
C GLN A 79 -1.63 0.43 -13.28
N TYR A 80 -0.94 1.22 -12.49
CA TYR A 80 -1.57 1.99 -11.43
C TYR A 80 -0.68 3.17 -11.06
N ARG A 81 -1.28 4.11 -10.35
CA ARG A 81 -0.53 5.16 -9.68
C ARG A 81 -1.16 5.41 -8.32
N ILE A 82 -0.35 5.85 -7.39
CA ILE A 82 -0.81 6.18 -6.04
C ILE A 82 -0.89 7.69 -5.93
N THR A 83 -2.04 8.19 -5.49
CA THR A 83 -2.21 9.61 -5.19
C THR A 83 -2.27 9.75 -3.67
N GLU A 84 -1.81 10.87 -3.15
CA GLU A 84 -1.72 11.08 -1.72
C GLU A 84 -2.30 12.43 -1.33
N HIS A 85 -2.99 12.46 -0.20
CA HIS A 85 -3.48 13.67 0.40
C HIS A 85 -3.30 13.58 1.91
N ASP A 86 -2.39 14.39 2.44
CA ASP A 86 -2.06 14.39 3.89
C ASP A 86 -1.71 12.99 4.43
N GLY A 87 -1.04 12.20 3.61
CA GLY A 87 -0.64 10.85 3.97
C GLY A 87 -1.65 9.77 3.60
N TRP A 88 -2.90 10.12 3.39
CA TRP A 88 -3.90 9.17 2.92
C TRP A 88 -3.69 8.91 1.44
N GLU A 89 -3.54 7.65 1.08
CA GLU A 89 -3.29 7.25 -0.29
C GLU A 89 -4.52 6.67 -0.96
N ASP A 90 -4.67 6.99 -2.23
CA ASP A 90 -5.68 6.40 -3.08
C ASP A 90 -5.01 5.80 -4.30
N LEU A 91 -5.69 4.86 -4.92
CA LEU A 91 -5.17 4.12 -6.04
C LEU A 91 -5.96 4.47 -7.29
N GLU A 92 -5.26 4.84 -8.37
CA GLU A 92 -5.88 5.08 -9.66
C GLU A 92 -5.30 4.12 -10.69
N TYR A 93 -6.13 3.65 -11.60
CA TYR A 93 -5.71 2.79 -12.70
C TYR A 93 -6.59 3.07 -13.92
N PRO A 94 -6.10 2.76 -15.14
CA PRO A 94 -6.81 3.14 -16.36
C PRO A 94 -8.24 2.62 -16.47
N GLU A 95 -8.47 1.39 -16.05
CA GLU A 95 -9.81 0.79 -16.07
C GLU A 95 -10.78 1.52 -15.15
N MET A 96 -10.29 2.03 -14.02
CA MET A 96 -11.09 2.81 -13.09
C MET A 96 -11.54 4.12 -13.72
N MET A 97 -10.65 4.76 -14.46
CA MET A 97 -10.99 6.02 -15.12
C MET A 97 -12.11 5.83 -16.13
N GLU A 98 -12.09 4.73 -16.87
CA GLU A 98 -13.17 4.41 -17.78
C GLU A 98 -14.49 4.20 -17.07
N ASN A 99 -14.44 3.57 -15.90
CA ASN A 99 -15.63 3.25 -15.14
C ASN A 99 -16.18 4.45 -14.37
N GLU A 100 -15.34 5.42 -14.10
CA GLU A 100 -15.74 6.61 -13.34
C GLU A 100 -16.38 7.69 -14.21
N TRP A 101 -16.34 7.54 -15.51
CA TRP A 101 -16.94 8.52 -16.39
C TRP A 101 -18.44 8.54 -16.18
N THR A 102 -18.94 9.65 -15.72
CA THR A 102 -20.38 9.85 -15.61
C THR A 102 -20.89 10.22 -16.98
N VAL A 103 -21.79 9.41 -17.48
CA VAL A 103 -22.36 9.67 -18.79
C VAL A 103 -23.57 10.59 -18.60
N ILE A 104 -23.37 11.86 -18.87
CA ILE A 104 -24.40 12.87 -18.69
C ILE A 104 -25.63 12.63 -19.55
N ASP A 105 -25.39 12.15 -20.76
CA ASP A 105 -26.48 11.88 -21.70
C ASP A 105 -27.43 10.80 -21.20
N LYS A 106 -26.98 9.94 -20.32
CA LYS A 106 -27.86 8.93 -19.73
C LYS A 106 -28.84 9.55 -18.74
N ALA A 107 -28.43 10.65 -18.15
CA ALA A 107 -29.26 11.34 -17.19
C ALA A 107 -30.27 12.28 -17.83
N SER A 108 -30.09 12.56 -19.09
CA SER A 108 -30.93 13.49 -19.80
C SER A 108 -32.16 12.86 -20.43
#